data_f7d1e40150a5662b44def359ccffeed9
#
_entry.id   f7d1e40150a5662b44def359ccffeed9
#
_cell.length_a   1.000
_cell.length_b   1.000
_cell.length_c   1.000
_cell.angle_alpha   90.00
_cell.angle_beta   90.00
_cell.angle_gamma   90.00
#
_symmetry.space_group_name_H-M   'P 1'
#
loop_
_entity.id
_entity.type
_entity.pdbx_description
1 polymer ?
#
loop_
_entity_poly.entity_id
_entity_poly.type
_entity_poly.pdbx_seq_one_letter_code
_entity_poly.pdbx_strand_id
1 'polypeptide(L)'
;ISSGDTVDFTELQERLSGLGYVREVQIEGPGQFAVRGGILDIFPLTEEIPVRVELWGDEVDSIRTFDVESQRSIENLQEIEIYPAAELQSQKKQSFLEYFPTEESILFLDEPQRLIEKANEIEEEFQESVRKREEAGLEETQELTVYPVLEILNRINQFYGVAFTALEGKCRGLK
;
A
#
# COMPACT_ATOMS: atom_id res chain seq x y z
N ILE A 1 2.16 -10.56 16.01
CA ILE A 1 1.41 -11.19 17.11
C ILE A 1 1.92 -12.60 17.24
N SER A 2 2.30 -12.99 18.44
CA SER A 2 2.83 -14.34 18.71
C SER A 2 2.00 -15.03 19.78
N SER A 3 1.98 -16.36 19.76
CA SER A 3 1.32 -17.16 20.80
C SER A 3 2.00 -16.90 22.15
N GLY A 4 1.21 -16.65 23.20
CA GLY A 4 1.67 -16.24 24.54
C GLY A 4 1.85 -14.74 24.73
N ASP A 5 1.68 -13.93 23.68
CA ASP A 5 1.70 -12.46 23.82
C ASP A 5 0.52 -11.99 24.69
N THR A 6 0.76 -10.93 25.46
CA THR A 6 -0.32 -10.20 26.14
C THR A 6 -0.70 -8.99 25.30
N VAL A 7 -1.94 -8.90 24.88
CA VAL A 7 -2.44 -7.86 24.01
C VAL A 7 -3.72 -7.24 24.54
N ASP A 8 -3.85 -5.91 24.46
CA ASP A 8 -5.15 -5.27 24.66
C ASP A 8 -6.01 -5.51 23.41
N PHE A 9 -7.08 -6.27 23.57
CA PHE A 9 -7.94 -6.69 22.46
C PHE A 9 -8.67 -5.53 21.81
N THR A 10 -8.96 -4.46 22.55
CA THR A 10 -9.59 -3.26 21.99
C THR A 10 -8.58 -2.46 21.18
N GLU A 11 -7.39 -2.23 21.73
CA GLU A 11 -6.29 -1.56 21.03
C GLU A 11 -5.92 -2.31 19.75
N LEU A 12 -5.90 -3.65 19.77
CA LEU A 12 -5.61 -4.45 18.58
C LEU A 12 -6.62 -4.22 17.46
N GLN A 13 -7.93 -4.12 17.77
CA GLN A 13 -8.96 -3.81 16.79
C GLN A 13 -8.82 -2.39 16.22
N GLU A 14 -8.50 -1.40 17.08
CA GLU A 14 -8.25 -0.03 16.65
C GLU A 14 -7.03 0.06 15.73
N ARG A 15 -5.96 -0.67 16.05
CA ARG A 15 -4.76 -0.75 15.21
C ARG A 15 -5.05 -1.39 13.86
N LEU A 16 -5.84 -2.47 13.80
CA LEU A 16 -6.25 -3.09 12.52
C LEU A 16 -7.06 -2.13 11.67
N SER A 17 -8.00 -1.41 12.26
CA SER A 17 -8.77 -0.37 11.55
C SER A 17 -7.85 0.75 11.06
N GLY A 18 -6.88 1.18 11.88
CA GLY A 18 -5.86 2.17 11.51
C GLY A 18 -4.91 1.68 10.41
N LEU A 19 -4.68 0.38 10.29
CA LEU A 19 -3.95 -0.25 9.19
C LEU A 19 -4.79 -0.42 7.91
N GLY A 20 -6.04 0.02 7.91
CA GLY A 20 -6.93 -0.02 6.75
C GLY A 20 -7.72 -1.32 6.60
N TYR A 21 -7.70 -2.21 7.60
CA TYR A 21 -8.56 -3.38 7.58
C TYR A 21 -10.02 -3.00 7.86
N VAL A 22 -10.93 -3.60 7.10
CA VAL A 22 -12.37 -3.38 7.25
C VAL A 22 -12.94 -4.40 8.23
N ARG A 23 -13.67 -3.90 9.24
CA ARG A 23 -14.35 -4.78 10.19
C ARG A 23 -15.64 -5.31 9.60
N GLU A 24 -15.77 -6.64 9.60
CA GLU A 24 -16.94 -7.35 9.10
C GLU A 24 -17.55 -8.26 10.18
N VAL A 25 -18.77 -8.73 9.96
CA VAL A 25 -19.40 -9.73 10.83
C VAL A 25 -18.71 -11.09 10.67
N GLN A 26 -18.33 -11.39 9.44
CA GLN A 26 -17.56 -12.56 9.03
C GLN A 26 -16.66 -12.15 7.87
N ILE A 27 -15.43 -12.61 7.87
CA ILE A 27 -14.49 -12.32 6.79
C ILE A 27 -14.83 -13.15 5.54
N GLU A 28 -14.72 -12.51 4.38
CA GLU A 28 -14.96 -13.13 3.06
C GLU A 28 -13.74 -12.99 2.14
N GLY A 29 -12.82 -12.05 2.43
CA GLY A 29 -11.67 -11.78 1.60
C GLY A 29 -10.56 -10.99 2.29
N PRO A 30 -9.42 -10.82 1.59
CA PRO A 30 -8.27 -10.08 2.10
C PRO A 30 -8.59 -8.65 2.51
N GLY A 31 -7.89 -8.13 3.52
CA GLY A 31 -8.08 -6.79 4.06
C GLY A 31 -9.27 -6.67 5.02
N GLN A 32 -9.87 -7.79 5.43
CA GLN A 32 -10.98 -7.81 6.37
C GLN A 32 -10.57 -8.43 7.71
N PHE A 33 -11.27 -8.04 8.77
CA PHE A 33 -11.19 -8.70 10.06
C PHE A 33 -12.58 -8.81 10.71
N ALA A 34 -12.77 -9.82 11.55
CA ALA A 34 -13.99 -10.05 12.31
C ALA A 34 -13.67 -10.39 13.75
N VAL A 35 -14.56 -10.01 14.67
CA VAL A 35 -14.40 -10.26 16.11
C VAL A 35 -15.63 -10.95 16.67
N ARG A 36 -15.40 -12.05 17.38
CA ARG A 36 -16.44 -12.83 18.05
C ARG A 36 -15.98 -13.31 19.42
N GLY A 37 -16.38 -12.61 20.49
CA GLY A 37 -15.88 -12.89 21.84
C GLY A 37 -14.36 -12.65 21.91
N GLY A 38 -13.61 -13.66 22.34
CA GLY A 38 -12.14 -13.63 22.37
C GLY A 38 -11.48 -14.13 21.09
N ILE A 39 -12.20 -14.17 19.96
CA ILE A 39 -11.68 -14.64 18.67
C ILE A 39 -11.57 -13.45 17.73
N LEU A 40 -10.40 -13.33 17.11
CA LEU A 40 -10.11 -12.38 16.05
C LEU A 40 -9.76 -13.14 14.79
N ASP A 41 -10.60 -13.05 13.79
CA ASP A 41 -10.34 -13.54 12.44
C ASP A 41 -9.79 -12.40 11.59
N ILE A 42 -8.67 -12.61 10.91
CA ILE A 42 -8.01 -11.62 10.06
C ILE A 42 -7.68 -12.28 8.73
N PHE A 43 -7.90 -11.56 7.63
CA PHE A 43 -7.43 -11.99 6.32
C PHE A 43 -6.36 -11.00 5.83
N PRO A 44 -5.08 -11.25 6.11
CA PRO A 44 -3.99 -10.38 5.68
C PRO A 44 -3.91 -10.31 4.15
N LEU A 45 -3.43 -9.17 3.62
CA LEU A 45 -3.22 -9.01 2.18
C LEU A 45 -2.06 -9.84 1.63
N THR A 46 -1.14 -10.23 2.50
CA THR A 46 0.05 -11.02 2.15
C THR A 46 -0.18 -12.52 2.18
N GLU A 47 -1.32 -12.96 2.70
CA GLU A 47 -1.62 -14.36 2.89
C GLU A 47 -2.74 -14.83 1.96
N GLU A 48 -2.66 -16.07 1.52
CA GLU A 48 -3.72 -16.70 0.70
C GLU A 48 -4.86 -17.26 1.56
N ILE A 49 -4.62 -17.44 2.86
CA ILE A 49 -5.53 -18.07 3.80
C ILE A 49 -5.67 -17.20 5.03
N PRO A 50 -6.90 -17.00 5.54
CA PRO A 50 -7.11 -16.18 6.74
C PRO A 50 -6.60 -16.87 8.00
N VAL A 51 -6.35 -16.04 9.01
CA VAL A 51 -5.80 -16.44 10.30
C VAL A 51 -6.80 -16.13 11.41
N ARG A 52 -6.95 -17.06 12.32
CA ARG A 52 -7.71 -16.94 13.56
C ARG A 52 -6.77 -16.83 14.74
N VAL A 53 -6.90 -15.79 15.51
CA VAL A 53 -6.22 -15.56 16.78
C VAL A 53 -7.25 -15.76 17.89
N GLU A 54 -7.01 -16.70 18.79
CA GLU A 54 -7.85 -16.92 19.97
C GLU A 54 -7.16 -16.37 21.19
N LEU A 55 -7.91 -15.63 21.99
CA LEU A 55 -7.44 -15.04 23.24
C LEU A 55 -8.13 -15.67 24.45
N TRP A 56 -7.37 -15.89 25.50
CA TRP A 56 -7.86 -16.21 26.83
C TRP A 56 -7.60 -15.00 27.74
N GLY A 57 -8.63 -14.20 28.00
CA GLY A 57 -8.43 -12.88 28.59
C GLY A 57 -7.64 -11.98 27.63
N ASP A 58 -6.48 -11.49 28.10
CA ASP A 58 -5.58 -10.65 27.32
C ASP A 58 -4.38 -11.42 26.73
N GLU A 59 -4.33 -12.74 26.91
CA GLU A 59 -3.25 -13.59 26.41
C GLU A 59 -3.66 -14.28 25.10
N VAL A 60 -2.78 -14.28 24.10
CA VAL A 60 -2.94 -15.01 22.84
C VAL A 60 -2.72 -16.50 23.10
N ASP A 61 -3.82 -17.26 23.16
CA ASP A 61 -3.81 -18.71 23.43
C ASP A 61 -3.35 -19.50 22.19
N SER A 62 -3.91 -19.18 21.02
CA SER A 62 -3.55 -19.87 19.79
C SER A 62 -3.70 -18.99 18.56
N ILE A 63 -2.87 -19.30 17.55
CA ILE A 63 -2.93 -18.71 16.21
C ILE A 63 -3.01 -19.84 15.22
N ARG A 64 -3.97 -19.78 14.27
CA ARG A 64 -4.14 -20.82 13.26
C ARG A 64 -4.73 -20.30 11.97
N THR A 65 -4.37 -20.88 10.86
CA THR A 65 -5.08 -20.68 9.60
C THR A 65 -6.40 -21.44 9.60
N PHE A 66 -7.37 -20.96 8.84
CA PHE A 66 -8.66 -21.64 8.71
C PHE A 66 -9.28 -21.42 7.33
N ASP A 67 -10.17 -22.31 6.96
CA ASP A 67 -10.96 -22.22 5.73
C ASP A 67 -12.22 -21.38 5.93
N VAL A 68 -12.42 -20.39 5.07
CA VAL A 68 -13.53 -19.40 5.21
C VAL A 68 -14.91 -20.06 5.12
N GLU A 69 -15.08 -21.04 4.23
CA GLU A 69 -16.37 -21.68 3.99
C GLU A 69 -16.73 -22.65 5.09
N SER A 70 -15.82 -23.57 5.42
CA SER A 70 -16.06 -24.61 6.42
C SER A 70 -15.80 -24.16 7.86
N GLN A 71 -15.13 -23.02 8.05
CA GLN A 71 -14.68 -22.49 9.35
C GLN A 71 -13.74 -23.44 10.11
N ARG A 72 -13.16 -24.43 9.43
CA ARG A 72 -12.26 -25.41 10.05
C ARG A 72 -10.82 -24.91 10.05
N SER A 73 -10.15 -25.15 11.17
CA SER A 73 -8.71 -24.89 11.26
C SER A 73 -7.93 -25.80 10.32
N ILE A 74 -6.87 -25.25 9.72
CA ILE A 74 -5.99 -25.94 8.78
C ILE A 74 -4.65 -26.21 9.46
N GLU A 75 -3.96 -25.16 9.93
CA GLU A 75 -2.61 -25.25 10.48
C GLU A 75 -2.45 -24.33 11.69
N ASN A 76 -1.64 -24.75 12.67
CA ASN A 76 -1.26 -23.90 13.79
C ASN A 76 -0.01 -23.08 13.43
N LEU A 77 -0.05 -21.80 13.78
CA LEU A 77 1.06 -20.87 13.63
C LEU A 77 1.61 -20.47 14.99
N GLN A 78 2.88 -20.13 15.06
CA GLN A 78 3.51 -19.55 16.27
C GLN A 78 3.33 -18.05 16.32
N GLU A 79 3.33 -17.41 15.16
CA GLU A 79 3.23 -15.97 15.03
C GLU A 79 2.60 -15.59 13.69
N ILE A 80 2.11 -14.36 13.60
CA ILE A 80 1.66 -13.74 12.35
C ILE A 80 2.12 -12.28 12.29
N GLU A 81 2.61 -11.87 11.13
CA GLU A 81 2.89 -10.48 10.79
C GLU A 81 1.71 -9.89 10.01
N ILE A 82 1.25 -8.71 10.43
CA ILE A 82 0.11 -8.04 9.81
C ILE A 82 0.62 -6.74 9.19
N TYR A 83 0.59 -6.68 7.88
CA TYR A 83 0.95 -5.51 7.10
C TYR A 83 -0.25 -4.62 6.83
N PRO A 84 -0.06 -3.30 6.62
CA PRO A 84 -1.15 -2.40 6.29
C PRO A 84 -1.96 -2.87 5.08
N ALA A 85 -3.30 -2.81 5.20
CA ALA A 85 -4.25 -3.14 4.14
C ALA A 85 -4.58 -1.93 3.25
N ALA A 86 -4.23 -0.72 3.68
CA ALA A 86 -4.32 0.49 2.88
C ALA A 86 -3.00 1.25 2.96
N GLU A 87 -2.72 2.05 1.94
CA GLU A 87 -1.69 3.07 2.08
C GLU A 87 -2.07 3.95 3.28
N LEU A 88 -1.26 3.87 4.34
CA LEU A 88 -1.41 4.78 5.46
C LEU A 88 -1.28 6.19 4.88
N GLN A 89 -2.31 7.00 5.05
CA GLN A 89 -2.30 8.40 4.62
C GLN A 89 -1.20 9.13 5.39
N SER A 90 0.03 8.97 4.93
CA SER A 90 1.12 9.82 5.35
C SER A 90 0.77 11.21 4.83
N GLN A 91 0.70 12.19 5.74
CA GLN A 91 0.53 13.60 5.36
C GLN A 91 1.63 14.10 4.42
N LYS A 92 2.66 13.29 4.22
CA LYS A 92 3.81 13.57 3.37
C LYS A 92 3.94 12.46 2.33
N LYS A 93 3.32 12.66 1.17
CA LYS A 93 3.54 11.79 0.01
C LYS A 93 5.00 11.93 -0.42
N GLN A 94 5.70 10.81 -0.48
CA GLN A 94 7.10 10.77 -0.91
C GLN A 94 7.19 10.10 -2.28
N SER A 95 7.99 10.67 -3.16
CA SER A 95 8.30 10.05 -4.45
C SER A 95 9.17 8.81 -4.22
N PHE A 96 8.99 7.76 -5.05
CA PHE A 96 9.88 6.60 -5.07
C PHE A 96 11.37 6.99 -5.15
N LEU A 97 11.71 8.08 -5.85
CA LEU A 97 13.07 8.57 -5.98
C LEU A 97 13.67 9.07 -4.65
N GLU A 98 12.86 9.40 -3.65
CA GLU A 98 13.35 9.87 -2.34
C GLU A 98 13.95 8.75 -1.48
N TYR A 99 13.69 7.49 -1.82
CA TYR A 99 14.30 6.35 -1.14
C TYR A 99 15.76 6.11 -1.54
N PHE A 100 16.24 6.80 -2.57
CA PHE A 100 17.60 6.61 -3.09
C PHE A 100 18.44 7.88 -2.88
N PRO A 101 19.62 7.76 -2.23
CA PRO A 101 20.54 8.89 -2.10
C PRO A 101 21.10 9.24 -3.48
N THR A 102 20.96 10.52 -3.87
CA THR A 102 21.32 11.00 -5.21
C THR A 102 22.80 10.88 -5.54
N GLU A 103 23.65 10.99 -4.50
CA GLU A 103 25.11 10.93 -4.66
C GLU A 103 25.64 9.49 -4.78
N GLU A 104 24.86 8.52 -4.31
CA GLU A 104 25.27 7.10 -4.26
C GLU A 104 24.51 6.24 -5.28
N SER A 105 23.58 6.83 -6.05
CA SER A 105 22.68 6.12 -6.94
C SER A 105 22.89 6.54 -8.39
N ILE A 106 22.78 5.58 -9.30
CA ILE A 106 22.80 5.80 -10.75
C ILE A 106 21.43 5.38 -11.31
N LEU A 107 20.79 6.29 -12.04
CA LEU A 107 19.54 5.98 -12.74
C LEU A 107 19.85 5.49 -14.17
N PHE A 108 19.27 4.36 -14.52
CA PHE A 108 19.26 3.86 -15.88
C PHE A 108 17.87 4.13 -16.49
N LEU A 109 17.80 4.96 -17.50
CA LEU A 109 16.57 5.36 -18.18
C LEU A 109 16.53 4.71 -19.55
N ASP A 110 15.59 3.81 -19.76
CA ASP A 110 15.35 3.19 -21.05
C ASP A 110 14.27 4.00 -21.78
N GLU A 111 14.57 4.44 -23.02
CA GLU A 111 13.72 5.26 -23.85
C GLU A 111 13.08 6.46 -23.11
N PRO A 112 13.89 7.36 -22.50
CA PRO A 112 13.38 8.39 -21.61
C PRO A 112 12.38 9.34 -22.29
N GLN A 113 12.42 9.50 -23.60
CA GLN A 113 11.44 10.29 -24.33
C GLN A 113 10.04 9.68 -24.22
N ARG A 114 9.92 8.36 -24.34
CA ARG A 114 8.65 7.65 -24.19
C ARG A 114 8.11 7.71 -22.76
N LEU A 115 9.01 7.68 -21.77
CA LEU A 115 8.66 7.85 -20.37
C LEU A 115 8.07 9.24 -20.11
N ILE A 116 8.68 10.31 -20.68
CA ILE A 116 8.20 11.68 -20.56
C ILE A 116 6.84 11.84 -21.26
N GLU A 117 6.68 11.29 -22.46
CA GLU A 117 5.41 11.33 -23.20
C GLU A 117 4.30 10.67 -22.38
N LYS A 118 4.56 9.48 -21.83
CA LYS A 118 3.57 8.79 -20.99
C LYS A 118 3.26 9.51 -19.68
N ALA A 119 4.25 10.14 -19.07
CA ALA A 119 4.04 10.94 -17.86
C ALA A 119 3.15 12.17 -18.14
N ASN A 120 3.35 12.86 -19.28
CA ASN A 120 2.48 13.96 -19.68
C ASN A 120 1.04 13.50 -19.96
N GLU A 121 0.84 12.37 -20.64
CA GLU A 121 -0.50 11.80 -20.86
C GLU A 121 -1.21 11.54 -19.51
N ILE A 122 -0.51 10.92 -18.55
CA ILE A 122 -1.08 10.64 -17.23
C ILE A 122 -1.43 11.93 -16.49
N GLU A 123 -0.57 12.95 -16.56
CA GLU A 123 -0.82 14.26 -15.93
C GLU A 123 -2.05 14.92 -16.54
N GLU A 124 -2.21 14.90 -17.88
CA GLU A 124 -3.37 15.44 -18.58
C GLU A 124 -4.66 14.69 -18.24
N GLU A 125 -4.65 13.36 -18.25
CA GLU A 125 -5.79 12.52 -17.85
C GLU A 125 -6.21 12.79 -16.39
N PHE A 126 -5.24 12.96 -15.50
CA PHE A 126 -5.48 13.29 -14.10
C PHE A 126 -6.15 14.66 -13.96
N GLN A 127 -5.61 15.70 -14.63
CA GLN A 127 -6.18 17.05 -14.59
C GLN A 127 -7.61 17.07 -15.16
N GLU A 128 -7.87 16.33 -16.22
CA GLU A 128 -9.23 16.19 -16.76
C GLU A 128 -10.18 15.50 -15.78
N SER A 129 -9.69 14.47 -15.07
CA SER A 129 -10.47 13.76 -14.04
C SER A 129 -10.82 14.69 -12.87
N VAL A 130 -9.86 15.50 -12.40
CA VAL A 130 -10.09 16.49 -11.32
C VAL A 130 -11.15 17.50 -11.76
N ARG A 131 -11.01 18.08 -12.96
CA ARG A 131 -11.97 19.04 -13.48
C ARG A 131 -13.41 18.47 -13.58
N LYS A 132 -13.55 17.23 -14.06
CA LYS A 132 -14.87 16.57 -14.13
C LYS A 132 -15.50 16.35 -12.78
N ARG A 133 -14.70 16.09 -11.74
CA ARG A 133 -15.18 15.94 -10.35
C ARG A 133 -15.62 17.28 -9.76
N GLU A 134 -14.83 18.34 -9.98
CA GLU A 134 -15.19 19.69 -9.56
C GLU A 134 -16.50 20.15 -10.21
N GLU A 135 -16.67 19.94 -11.52
CA GLU A 135 -17.90 20.24 -12.26
C GLU A 135 -19.11 19.44 -11.74
N ALA A 136 -18.88 18.21 -11.25
CA ALA A 136 -19.91 17.37 -10.63
C ALA A 136 -20.20 17.71 -9.16
N GLY A 137 -19.50 18.68 -8.55
CA GLY A 137 -19.66 19.07 -7.16
C GLY A 137 -19.21 18.01 -6.15
N LEU A 138 -18.33 17.08 -6.56
CA LEU A 138 -17.74 16.08 -5.69
C LEU A 138 -16.52 16.69 -4.98
N GLU A 139 -16.46 16.52 -3.65
CA GLU A 139 -15.31 16.98 -2.88
C GLU A 139 -14.00 16.34 -3.37
N GLU A 140 -12.91 17.13 -3.32
CA GLU A 140 -11.56 16.63 -3.59
C GLU A 140 -11.27 15.44 -2.65
N THR A 141 -11.26 14.25 -3.19
CA THR A 141 -10.61 13.13 -2.50
C THR A 141 -9.10 13.35 -2.59
N GLN A 142 -8.46 13.67 -1.48
CA GLN A 142 -7.00 13.87 -1.35
C GLN A 142 -6.17 12.63 -1.78
N GLU A 143 -6.81 11.55 -2.15
CA GLU A 143 -6.19 10.23 -2.33
C GLU A 143 -5.40 10.03 -3.63
N LEU A 144 -5.67 10.81 -4.65
CA LEU A 144 -4.97 10.67 -5.94
C LEU A 144 -4.20 11.95 -6.25
N THR A 145 -2.93 12.00 -5.88
CA THR A 145 -2.04 13.09 -6.28
C THR A 145 -1.00 12.54 -7.26
N VAL A 146 -1.00 13.06 -8.46
CA VAL A 146 0.05 12.81 -9.45
C VAL A 146 1.09 13.92 -9.30
N TYR A 147 2.36 13.56 -9.22
CA TYR A 147 3.44 14.55 -9.24
C TYR A 147 3.50 15.22 -10.61
N PRO A 148 3.66 16.56 -10.67
CA PRO A 148 3.89 17.25 -11.94
C PRO A 148 5.12 16.68 -12.65
N VAL A 149 5.03 16.47 -13.96
CA VAL A 149 6.13 15.90 -14.76
C VAL A 149 7.41 16.71 -14.61
N LEU A 150 7.30 18.02 -14.56
CA LEU A 150 8.44 18.92 -14.36
C LEU A 150 9.16 18.66 -13.03
N GLU A 151 8.42 18.37 -11.97
CA GLU A 151 9.00 18.05 -10.65
C GLU A 151 9.74 16.72 -10.70
N ILE A 152 9.17 15.70 -11.32
CA ILE A 152 9.80 14.38 -11.52
C ILE A 152 11.09 14.52 -12.31
N LEU A 153 11.09 15.27 -13.40
CA LEU A 153 12.29 15.53 -14.22
C LEU A 153 13.36 16.27 -13.44
N ASN A 154 12.98 17.26 -12.63
CA ASN A 154 13.94 17.96 -11.78
C ASN A 154 14.58 17.03 -10.74
N ARG A 155 13.83 16.07 -10.20
CA ARG A 155 14.36 15.07 -9.28
C ARG A 155 15.29 14.08 -9.99
N ILE A 156 14.90 13.56 -11.14
CA ILE A 156 15.74 12.69 -11.99
C ILE A 156 17.08 13.34 -12.32
N ASN A 157 17.07 14.63 -12.64
CA ASN A 157 18.26 15.40 -12.98
C ASN A 157 19.25 15.65 -11.82
N GLN A 158 18.86 15.28 -10.59
CA GLN A 158 19.75 15.31 -9.41
C GLN A 158 20.63 14.06 -9.31
N PHE A 159 20.27 13.00 -10.01
CA PHE A 159 21.02 11.75 -10.03
C PHE A 159 22.05 11.71 -11.17
N TYR A 160 23.06 10.88 -11.02
CA TYR A 160 23.84 10.44 -12.16
C TYR A 160 22.97 9.52 -13.01
N GLY A 161 22.78 9.88 -14.29
CA GLY A 161 21.86 9.18 -15.19
C GLY A 161 22.56 8.59 -16.41
N VAL A 162 22.12 7.41 -16.83
CA VAL A 162 22.49 6.80 -18.12
C VAL A 162 21.20 6.57 -18.90
N ALA A 163 21.09 7.18 -20.07
CA ALA A 163 19.92 7.04 -20.95
C ALA A 163 20.25 6.09 -22.12
N PHE A 164 19.36 5.14 -22.36
CA PHE A 164 19.40 4.25 -23.51
C PHE A 164 18.30 4.68 -24.50
N THR A 165 18.65 4.88 -25.76
CA THR A 165 17.71 5.21 -26.81
C THR A 165 17.99 4.36 -28.04
N ALA A 166 16.96 3.81 -28.67
CA ALA A 166 17.11 3.04 -29.92
C ALA A 166 17.42 3.93 -31.14
N LEU A 167 17.08 5.22 -31.06
CA LEU A 167 17.33 6.21 -32.10
C LEU A 167 18.19 7.35 -31.56
N GLU A 168 19.13 7.86 -32.38
CA GLU A 168 19.88 9.05 -32.02
C GLU A 168 18.92 10.25 -31.81
N GLY A 169 18.87 10.74 -30.58
CA GLY A 169 18.02 11.86 -30.20
C GLY A 169 18.48 12.51 -28.89
N LYS A 170 18.20 13.79 -28.73
CA LYS A 170 18.35 14.49 -27.47
C LYS A 170 17.04 14.42 -26.69
N CYS A 171 17.06 13.83 -25.52
CA CYS A 171 15.92 13.90 -24.61
C CYS A 171 15.77 15.35 -24.09
N ARG A 172 14.63 15.98 -24.39
CA ARG A 172 14.30 17.28 -23.83
C ARG A 172 13.94 17.12 -22.36
N GLY A 173 14.58 17.91 -21.50
CA GLY A 173 14.27 17.92 -20.04
C GLY A 173 15.20 17.07 -19.16
N LEU A 174 16.05 16.23 -19.75
CA LEU A 174 17.13 15.53 -19.05
C LEU A 174 18.48 16.16 -19.38
N LYS A 175 19.36 16.25 -18.37
CA LYS A 175 20.72 16.80 -18.49
C LYS A 175 21.72 15.71 -18.78
#